data_380e05eb5af94b90e421169d3e102804
#
_entry.id   380e05eb5af94b90e421169d3e102804
#
_cell.length_a   1.000
_cell.length_b   1.000
_cell.length_c   1.000
_cell.angle_alpha   90.00
_cell.angle_beta   90.00
_cell.angle_gamma   90.00
#
_symmetry.space_group_name_H-M   'P 1'
#
loop_
_entity.id
_entity.type
_entity.pdbx_description
1 polymer ?
#
loop_
_entity_poly.entity_id
_entity_poly.type
_entity_poly.pdbx_seq_one_letter_code
_entity_poly.pdbx_strand_id
1 'polypeptide(L)'
;MNLKLMSWNVRGANDVNKRRIIKSVVRKQKVDLMCIQGTKIQLMTDGVVKSLGVGRFLEWRTIEAAGAAGGVLVCWDKRSLELLEWEEGQFSISCKFRTVENGTVWVFTGVCGPFNKNDRECLWDDLGAVRGLWGDPWCVGVILMLFSLKGKGAGKGG
;
A
#
# COMPACT_ATOMS: atom_id res chain seq x y z
N MET A 1 -20.04 -3.97 1.52
CA MET A 1 -18.84 -3.69 2.31
C MET A 1 -18.04 -2.57 1.69
N ASN A 2 -17.57 -1.67 2.51
CA ASN A 2 -16.66 -0.62 2.08
C ASN A 2 -15.24 -0.96 2.56
N LEU A 3 -14.32 -1.08 1.60
CA LEU A 3 -12.90 -1.19 1.94
C LEU A 3 -12.37 0.17 2.32
N LYS A 4 -11.65 0.24 3.41
CA LYS A 4 -11.03 1.46 3.87
C LYS A 4 -9.53 1.39 3.64
N LEU A 5 -9.02 2.30 2.82
CA LEU A 5 -7.62 2.35 2.42
C LEU A 5 -6.98 3.62 2.95
N MET A 6 -5.71 3.54 3.33
CA MET A 6 -4.94 4.69 3.77
C MET A 6 -3.57 4.68 3.08
N SER A 7 -3.16 5.82 2.56
CA SER A 7 -1.82 6.03 2.02
C SER A 7 -1.21 7.23 2.72
N TRP A 8 -0.01 7.07 3.27
CA TRP A 8 0.60 8.10 4.12
C TRP A 8 2.11 8.12 3.93
N ASN A 9 2.65 9.29 3.56
CA ASN A 9 4.09 9.50 3.55
C ASN A 9 4.52 9.97 4.94
N VAL A 10 5.19 9.10 5.69
CA VAL A 10 5.51 9.34 7.09
C VAL A 10 6.88 9.99 7.30
N ARG A 11 7.68 10.11 6.25
CA ARG A 11 9.04 10.71 6.33
C ARG A 11 9.91 10.03 7.39
N GLY A 12 9.93 8.71 7.37
CA GLY A 12 10.71 7.89 8.28
C GLY A 12 9.88 7.25 9.37
N ALA A 13 10.15 6.00 9.66
CA ALA A 13 9.44 5.20 10.66
C ALA A 13 10.41 4.39 11.53
N ASN A 14 11.66 4.85 11.67
CA ASN A 14 12.64 4.18 12.51
C ASN A 14 12.45 4.51 14.00
N ASP A 15 11.84 5.66 14.31
CA ASP A 15 11.60 6.10 15.68
C ASP A 15 10.38 5.36 16.27
N VAL A 16 10.56 4.79 17.44
CA VAL A 16 9.51 4.07 18.17
C VAL A 16 8.29 4.96 18.43
N ASN A 17 8.50 6.21 18.79
CA ASN A 17 7.39 7.14 19.04
C ASN A 17 6.59 7.41 17.79
N LYS A 18 7.25 7.54 16.65
CA LYS A 18 6.58 7.75 15.37
C LYS A 18 5.77 6.52 14.96
N ARG A 19 6.31 5.32 15.18
CA ARG A 19 5.57 4.08 14.93
C ARG A 19 4.32 3.97 15.79
N ARG A 20 4.38 4.42 17.05
CA ARG A 20 3.21 4.46 17.92
C ARG A 20 2.12 5.37 17.37
N ILE A 21 2.50 6.54 16.87
CA ILE A 21 1.57 7.49 16.25
C ILE A 21 0.92 6.88 15.02
N ILE A 22 1.71 6.27 14.14
CA ILE A 22 1.21 5.61 12.94
C ILE A 22 0.22 4.50 13.32
N LYS A 23 0.60 3.65 14.25
CA LYS A 23 -0.25 2.56 14.73
C LYS A 23 -1.57 3.07 15.32
N SER A 24 -1.51 4.15 16.08
CA SER A 24 -2.69 4.78 16.67
C SER A 24 -3.66 5.26 15.60
N VAL A 25 -3.16 5.92 14.56
CA VAL A 25 -3.98 6.40 13.45
C VAL A 25 -4.60 5.24 12.67
N VAL A 26 -3.80 4.24 12.34
CA VAL A 26 -4.27 3.05 11.64
C VAL A 26 -5.39 2.36 12.42
N ARG A 27 -5.19 2.21 13.72
CA ARG A 27 -6.15 1.57 14.61
C ARG A 27 -7.46 2.35 14.70
N LYS A 28 -7.35 3.67 14.84
CA LYS A 28 -8.51 4.56 14.95
C LYS A 28 -9.33 4.55 13.66
N GLN A 29 -8.67 4.53 12.52
CA GLN A 29 -9.33 4.56 11.22
C GLN A 29 -9.87 3.21 10.77
N LYS A 30 -9.46 2.12 11.40
CA LYS A 30 -9.91 0.75 11.07
C LYS A 30 -9.73 0.44 9.58
N VAL A 31 -8.51 0.64 9.10
CA VAL A 31 -8.22 0.44 7.67
C VAL A 31 -8.07 -1.04 7.32
N ASP A 32 -8.47 -1.40 6.12
CA ASP A 32 -8.27 -2.74 5.56
C ASP A 32 -6.92 -2.87 4.85
N LEU A 33 -6.44 -1.77 4.29
CA LEU A 33 -5.12 -1.69 3.66
C LEU A 33 -4.48 -0.37 4.01
N MET A 34 -3.19 -0.41 4.36
CA MET A 34 -2.41 0.79 4.52
C MET A 34 -1.17 0.74 3.64
N CYS A 35 -0.83 1.89 3.06
CA CYS A 35 0.40 2.10 2.34
C CYS A 35 1.19 3.18 3.07
N ILE A 36 2.33 2.81 3.62
CA ILE A 36 3.21 3.73 4.32
C ILE A 36 4.39 4.03 3.41
N GLN A 37 4.49 5.27 2.97
CA GLN A 37 5.55 5.73 2.09
C GLN A 37 6.64 6.45 2.88
N GLY A 38 7.86 6.39 2.37
CA GLY A 38 8.98 7.05 3.03
C GLY A 38 9.33 6.45 4.38
N THR A 39 9.25 5.14 4.51
CA THR A 39 9.54 4.44 5.78
C THR A 39 10.96 4.66 6.26
N LYS A 40 11.90 4.82 5.34
CA LYS A 40 13.36 4.90 5.61
C LYS A 40 13.89 3.69 6.38
N ILE A 41 13.21 2.57 6.28
CA ILE A 41 13.59 1.32 6.92
C ILE A 41 14.29 0.44 5.90
N GLN A 42 15.55 0.07 6.19
CA GLN A 42 16.36 -0.73 5.30
C GLN A 42 16.08 -2.22 5.40
N LEU A 43 15.65 -2.67 6.56
CA LEU A 43 15.28 -4.07 6.77
C LEU A 43 13.88 -4.13 7.40
N MET A 44 12.91 -4.48 6.60
CA MET A 44 11.53 -4.64 7.09
C MET A 44 11.37 -6.05 7.63
N THR A 45 10.77 -6.16 8.82
CA THR A 45 10.52 -7.43 9.49
C THR A 45 9.07 -7.48 9.98
N ASP A 46 8.59 -8.67 10.31
CA ASP A 46 7.26 -8.84 10.90
C ASP A 46 7.09 -8.01 12.18
N GLY A 47 8.14 -7.93 13.00
CA GLY A 47 8.10 -7.13 14.22
C GLY A 47 7.89 -5.64 13.94
N VAL A 48 8.58 -5.11 12.93
CA VAL A 48 8.41 -3.72 12.52
C VAL A 48 7.00 -3.49 11.96
N VAL A 49 6.52 -4.37 11.09
CA VAL A 49 5.19 -4.26 10.51
C VAL A 49 4.12 -4.28 11.60
N LYS A 50 4.24 -5.18 12.57
CA LYS A 50 3.31 -5.25 13.71
C LYS A 50 3.35 -3.98 14.55
N SER A 51 4.49 -3.30 14.61
CA SER A 51 4.61 -2.04 15.34
C SER A 51 3.96 -0.86 14.61
N LEU A 52 3.70 -0.99 13.31
CA LEU A 52 3.07 0.02 12.48
C LEU A 52 1.59 -0.27 12.21
N GLY A 53 1.24 -1.53 12.19
CA GLY A 53 -0.12 -1.95 11.87
C GLY A 53 -0.87 -2.49 13.07
N VAL A 54 -2.07 -2.98 12.82
CA VAL A 54 -2.96 -3.49 13.86
C VAL A 54 -3.51 -4.85 13.48
N GLY A 55 -3.50 -5.76 14.46
CA GLY A 55 -4.12 -7.08 14.34
C GLY A 55 -3.16 -8.17 13.92
N ARG A 56 -3.57 -9.39 14.21
CA ARG A 56 -2.78 -10.60 13.95
C ARG A 56 -2.97 -11.15 12.53
N PHE A 57 -3.88 -10.58 11.76
CA PHE A 57 -4.19 -11.05 10.42
C PHE A 57 -3.53 -10.21 9.32
N LEU A 58 -2.44 -9.51 9.67
CA LEU A 58 -1.72 -8.68 8.73
C LEU A 58 -0.84 -9.51 7.81
N GLU A 59 -0.83 -9.10 6.56
CA GLU A 59 0.14 -9.54 5.57
C GLU A 59 0.72 -8.31 4.89
N TRP A 60 1.92 -8.43 4.32
CA TRP A 60 2.61 -7.24 3.83
C TRP A 60 3.58 -7.55 2.71
N ARG A 61 3.88 -6.51 1.92
CA ARG A 61 4.94 -6.46 0.92
C ARG A 61 5.61 -5.10 1.02
N THR A 62 6.89 -5.04 0.69
CA THR A 62 7.66 -3.81 0.86
C THR A 62 8.70 -3.65 -0.24
N ILE A 63 9.05 -2.38 -0.51
CA ILE A 63 10.33 -2.01 -1.10
C ILE A 63 11.11 -1.35 0.02
N GLU A 64 12.25 -1.93 0.39
CA GLU A 64 13.06 -1.40 1.47
C GLU A 64 13.79 -0.14 1.04
N ALA A 65 14.08 0.73 2.00
CA ALA A 65 14.79 1.97 1.72
C ALA A 65 16.19 1.66 1.18
N ALA A 66 16.58 2.33 0.10
CA ALA A 66 17.88 2.17 -0.52
C ALA A 66 18.32 3.47 -1.15
N GLY A 67 19.50 3.95 -0.83
CA GLY A 67 20.00 5.23 -1.33
C GLY A 67 19.07 6.36 -1.00
N ALA A 68 18.65 7.12 -2.02
CA ALA A 68 17.72 8.23 -1.87
C ALA A 68 16.25 7.79 -1.79
N ALA A 69 15.94 6.54 -2.11
CA ALA A 69 14.57 6.02 -2.05
C ALA A 69 14.18 5.75 -0.61
N GLY A 70 13.06 6.30 -0.20
CA GLY A 70 12.60 6.24 1.19
C GLY A 70 11.93 4.93 1.60
N GLY A 71 11.65 4.05 0.65
CA GLY A 71 10.95 2.80 0.90
C GLY A 71 9.44 2.96 0.96
N VAL A 72 8.74 1.85 0.78
CA VAL A 72 7.28 1.80 0.89
C VAL A 72 6.85 0.46 1.48
N LEU A 73 5.85 0.50 2.33
CA LEU A 73 5.23 -0.69 2.90
C LEU A 73 3.75 -0.72 2.52
N VAL A 74 3.31 -1.83 1.94
CA VAL A 74 1.90 -2.11 1.73
C VAL A 74 1.51 -3.24 2.67
N CYS A 75 0.52 -3.01 3.49
CA CYS A 75 0.10 -3.92 4.54
C CYS A 75 -1.42 -4.01 4.54
N TRP A 76 -1.97 -5.19 4.69
CA TRP A 76 -3.43 -5.38 4.62
C TRP A 76 -3.90 -6.47 5.58
N ASP A 77 -5.20 -6.44 5.84
CA ASP A 77 -5.87 -7.46 6.65
C ASP A 77 -6.29 -8.63 5.75
N LYS A 78 -5.76 -9.81 6.02
CA LYS A 78 -6.06 -11.02 5.25
C LYS A 78 -7.53 -11.43 5.29
N ARG A 79 -8.27 -10.95 6.27
CA ARG A 79 -9.70 -11.24 6.36
C ARG A 79 -10.50 -10.45 5.34
N SER A 80 -9.98 -9.31 4.92
CA SER A 80 -10.63 -8.42 3.95
C SER A 80 -10.13 -8.60 2.54
N LEU A 81 -8.84 -8.86 2.38
CA LEU A 81 -8.16 -8.88 1.09
C LEU A 81 -7.30 -10.12 0.93
N GLU A 82 -7.36 -10.71 -0.25
CA GLU A 82 -6.50 -11.82 -0.65
C GLU A 82 -5.54 -11.33 -1.73
N LEU A 83 -4.24 -11.48 -1.50
CA LEU A 83 -3.24 -11.15 -2.52
C LEU A 83 -3.19 -12.26 -3.56
N LEU A 84 -3.43 -11.91 -4.82
CA LEU A 84 -3.39 -12.84 -5.94
C LEU A 84 -2.02 -12.86 -6.61
N GLU A 85 -1.49 -11.68 -6.90
CA GLU A 85 -0.19 -11.48 -7.55
C GLU A 85 0.39 -10.16 -7.09
N TRP A 86 1.69 -9.99 -7.26
CA TRP A 86 2.34 -8.71 -6.98
C TRP A 86 3.55 -8.53 -7.88
N GLU A 87 3.88 -7.27 -8.16
CA GLU A 87 5.02 -6.87 -8.98
C GLU A 87 5.79 -5.78 -8.27
N GLU A 88 7.09 -5.92 -8.23
CA GLU A 88 7.98 -4.93 -7.64
C GLU A 88 8.72 -4.20 -8.76
N GLY A 89 8.48 -2.90 -8.89
CA GLY A 89 9.25 -2.03 -9.77
C GLY A 89 10.40 -1.39 -9.00
N GLN A 90 11.07 -0.46 -9.62
CA GLN A 90 12.17 0.27 -8.99
C GLN A 90 11.66 1.24 -7.92
N PHE A 91 10.54 1.91 -8.16
CA PHE A 91 9.97 2.91 -7.26
C PHE A 91 8.51 2.64 -6.92
N SER A 92 8.03 1.45 -7.20
CA SER A 92 6.65 1.11 -6.93
C SER A 92 6.51 -0.37 -6.61
N ILE A 93 5.48 -0.69 -5.84
CA ILE A 93 5.06 -2.05 -5.61
C ILE A 93 3.57 -2.13 -5.89
N SER A 94 3.19 -3.08 -6.74
CA SER A 94 1.80 -3.25 -7.16
C SER A 94 1.29 -4.59 -6.69
N CYS A 95 0.12 -4.57 -6.07
CA CYS A 95 -0.50 -5.77 -5.52
C CYS A 95 -1.87 -5.94 -6.15
N LYS A 96 -2.12 -7.13 -6.69
CA LYS A 96 -3.42 -7.49 -7.23
C LYS A 96 -4.19 -8.24 -6.16
N PHE A 97 -5.30 -7.67 -5.74
CA PHE A 97 -6.11 -8.19 -4.65
C PHE A 97 -7.46 -8.70 -5.13
N ARG A 98 -7.98 -9.67 -4.39
CA ARG A 98 -9.39 -10.02 -4.42
C ARG A 98 -10.01 -9.61 -3.10
N THR A 99 -11.11 -8.86 -3.15
CA THR A 99 -11.90 -8.56 -1.96
C THR A 99 -12.62 -9.82 -1.52
N VAL A 100 -12.36 -10.26 -0.29
CA VAL A 100 -12.87 -11.55 0.22
C VAL A 100 -14.38 -11.60 0.21
N GLU A 101 -15.05 -10.51 0.58
CA GLU A 101 -16.51 -10.48 0.72
C GLU A 101 -17.23 -10.63 -0.62
N ASN A 102 -16.80 -9.94 -1.65
CA ASN A 102 -17.55 -9.90 -2.92
C ASN A 102 -16.77 -10.42 -4.14
N GLY A 103 -15.54 -10.84 -3.96
CA GLY A 103 -14.72 -11.39 -5.03
C GLY A 103 -14.21 -10.40 -6.06
N THR A 104 -14.40 -9.09 -5.83
CA THR A 104 -13.91 -8.06 -6.76
C THR A 104 -12.39 -8.08 -6.82
N VAL A 105 -11.85 -8.10 -8.03
CA VAL A 105 -10.40 -8.06 -8.26
C VAL A 105 -9.99 -6.64 -8.64
N TRP A 106 -8.93 -6.14 -8.01
CA TRP A 106 -8.42 -4.79 -8.24
C TRP A 106 -6.95 -4.71 -7.90
N VAL A 107 -6.28 -3.64 -8.33
CA VAL A 107 -4.84 -3.46 -8.15
C VAL A 107 -4.58 -2.21 -7.31
N PHE A 108 -3.69 -2.32 -6.34
CA PHE A 108 -3.16 -1.19 -5.59
C PHE A 108 -1.68 -1.05 -5.85
N THR A 109 -1.22 0.18 -6.13
CA THR A 109 0.20 0.48 -6.29
C THR A 109 0.63 1.48 -5.23
N GLY A 110 1.63 1.09 -4.44
CA GLY A 110 2.34 1.98 -3.53
C GLY A 110 3.60 2.51 -4.21
N VAL A 111 3.88 3.78 -4.02
CA VAL A 111 4.98 4.49 -4.68
C VAL A 111 5.97 4.99 -3.65
N CYS A 112 7.26 4.83 -3.88
CA CYS A 112 8.29 5.38 -3.00
C CYS A 112 9.00 6.57 -3.67
N GLY A 113 9.05 7.70 -2.93
CA GLY A 113 9.72 8.92 -3.31
C GLY A 113 10.64 9.42 -2.20
N PRO A 114 11.30 10.57 -2.32
CA PRO A 114 11.13 11.58 -3.38
C PRO A 114 11.83 11.23 -4.69
N PHE A 115 11.39 11.87 -5.76
CA PHE A 115 11.89 11.59 -7.10
C PHE A 115 12.58 12.79 -7.73
N ASN A 116 13.74 12.56 -8.34
CA ASN A 116 14.28 13.50 -9.34
C ASN A 116 13.61 13.20 -10.69
N LYS A 117 14.01 13.92 -11.74
CA LYS A 117 13.43 13.75 -13.07
C LYS A 117 13.59 12.32 -13.61
N ASN A 118 14.78 11.76 -13.47
CA ASN A 118 15.07 10.41 -13.95
C ASN A 118 14.28 9.36 -13.21
N ASP A 119 14.17 9.52 -11.88
CA ASP A 119 13.38 8.61 -11.05
C ASP A 119 11.91 8.65 -11.43
N ARG A 120 11.37 9.83 -11.75
CA ARG A 120 9.99 9.96 -12.21
C ARG A 120 9.76 9.24 -13.53
N GLU A 121 10.71 9.30 -14.45
CA GLU A 121 10.62 8.57 -15.71
C GLU A 121 10.61 7.07 -15.47
N CYS A 122 11.49 6.58 -14.59
CA CYS A 122 11.48 5.17 -14.19
C CYS A 122 10.14 4.77 -13.56
N LEU A 123 9.56 5.62 -12.72
CA LEU A 123 8.27 5.36 -12.12
C LEU A 123 7.18 5.26 -13.19
N TRP A 124 7.16 6.17 -14.16
CA TRP A 124 6.19 6.12 -15.25
C TRP A 124 6.32 4.82 -16.04
N ASP A 125 7.55 4.35 -16.27
CA ASP A 125 7.80 3.08 -16.95
C ASP A 125 7.28 1.90 -16.11
N ASP A 126 7.53 1.92 -14.81
CA ASP A 126 7.01 0.90 -13.89
C ASP A 126 5.48 0.84 -13.94
N LEU A 127 4.83 1.99 -13.85
CA LEU A 127 3.37 2.07 -13.85
C LEU A 127 2.79 1.64 -15.19
N GLY A 128 3.46 1.99 -16.30
CA GLY A 128 3.07 1.55 -17.62
C GLY A 128 3.17 0.04 -17.78
N ALA A 129 4.20 -0.56 -17.23
CA ALA A 129 4.38 -2.01 -17.24
C ALA A 129 3.27 -2.72 -16.46
N VAL A 130 2.90 -2.20 -15.30
CA VAL A 130 1.79 -2.75 -14.49
C VAL A 130 0.47 -2.64 -15.25
N ARG A 131 0.23 -1.50 -15.89
CA ARG A 131 -0.99 -1.30 -16.67
C ARG A 131 -1.07 -2.26 -17.85
N GLY A 132 0.06 -2.57 -18.46
CA GLY A 132 0.14 -3.56 -19.53
C GLY A 132 -0.02 -4.98 -19.06
N LEU A 133 0.41 -5.27 -17.83
CA LEU A 133 0.33 -6.62 -17.26
C LEU A 133 -1.09 -6.95 -16.77
N TRP A 134 -1.73 -6.00 -16.10
CA TRP A 134 -3.04 -6.20 -15.46
C TRP A 134 -4.04 -5.16 -15.94
N GLY A 135 -5.16 -5.61 -16.48
CA GLY A 135 -6.23 -4.73 -16.94
C GLY A 135 -7.31 -4.42 -15.91
N ASP A 136 -7.10 -4.80 -14.66
CA ASP A 136 -8.08 -4.65 -13.58
C ASP A 136 -8.19 -3.20 -13.09
N PRO A 137 -9.27 -2.84 -12.39
CA PRO A 137 -9.37 -1.53 -11.73
C PRO A 137 -8.16 -1.25 -10.86
N TRP A 138 -7.67 -0.02 -10.90
CA TRP A 138 -6.37 0.33 -10.35
C TRP A 138 -6.43 1.58 -9.48
N CYS A 139 -5.78 1.50 -8.30
CA CYS A 139 -5.65 2.59 -7.35
C CYS A 139 -4.17 2.82 -7.05
N VAL A 140 -3.72 4.07 -7.10
CA VAL A 140 -2.33 4.41 -6.81
C VAL A 140 -2.27 5.31 -5.57
N GLY A 141 -1.49 4.90 -4.58
CA GLY A 141 -1.28 5.67 -3.35
C GLY A 141 0.01 6.49 -3.45
N VAL A 142 -0.09 7.82 -3.42
CA VAL A 142 1.03 8.74 -3.62
C VAL A 142 1.26 9.65 -2.42
N ILE A 143 0.22 10.17 -1.78
CA ILE A 143 0.29 11.10 -0.66
C ILE A 143 -0.68 10.66 0.43
N LEU A 144 -0.77 11.45 1.52
CA LEU A 144 -1.75 11.14 2.56
C LEU A 144 -3.16 11.10 1.97
N MET A 145 -3.75 9.92 1.98
CA MET A 145 -5.11 9.70 1.53
C MET A 145 -5.79 8.72 2.46
N LEU A 146 -7.01 9.02 2.83
CA LEU A 146 -7.89 8.10 3.53
C LEU A 146 -9.18 8.04 2.72
N PHE A 147 -9.52 6.87 2.21
CA PHE A 147 -10.68 6.73 1.37
C PHE A 147 -11.28 5.33 1.52
N SER A 148 -12.53 5.22 1.10
CA SER A 148 -13.25 3.95 1.10
C SER A 148 -13.60 3.56 -0.32
N LEU A 149 -13.30 2.32 -0.69
CA LEU A 149 -13.77 1.77 -1.94
C LEU A 149 -15.08 1.06 -1.66
N LYS A 150 -16.15 1.54 -2.29
CA LYS A 150 -17.43 0.85 -2.24
C LYS A 150 -17.32 -0.37 -3.15
N GLY A 151 -17.67 -1.53 -2.62
CA GLY A 151 -17.86 -2.69 -3.45
C GLY A 151 -18.86 -2.37 -4.56
N LYS A 152 -18.75 -3.04 -5.70
CA LYS A 152 -19.75 -2.92 -6.75
C LYS A 152 -21.05 -3.44 -6.17
N GLY A 153 -21.86 -2.54 -5.67
CA GLY A 153 -23.17 -2.89 -5.17
C GLY A 153 -23.94 -3.60 -6.26
N ALA A 154 -24.70 -4.58 -5.87
CA ALA A 154 -25.49 -5.34 -6.80
C ALA A 154 -26.36 -4.40 -7.65
N GLY A 155 -26.20 -4.46 -8.95
CA GLY A 155 -27.02 -3.71 -9.87
C GLY A 155 -26.83 -2.20 -9.84
N LYS A 156 -25.83 -1.71 -9.22
CA LYS A 156 -25.53 -0.30 -9.30
C LYS A 156 -24.92 -0.01 -10.63
N GLY A 157 -25.71 0.13 -11.60
CA GLY A 157 -25.28 0.64 -12.86
C GLY A 157 -24.47 1.89 -12.57
N GLY A 158 -23.32 1.87 -12.93
CA GLY A 158 -22.35 2.88 -12.59
C GLY A 158 -22.65 4.21 -12.98
#